data_4670945c4ca46c36eb6c0683f114751b
#
_entry.id   4670945c4ca46c36eb6c0683f114751b
#
_cell.length_a   1.000
_cell.length_b   1.000
_cell.length_c   1.000
_cell.angle_alpha   90.00
_cell.angle_beta   90.00
_cell.angle_gamma   90.00
#
_symmetry.space_group_name_H-M   'P 1'
#
loop_
_entity.id
_entity.type
_entity.pdbx_description
1 polymer ?
#
loop_
_entity_poly.entity_id
_entity_poly.type
_entity_poly.pdbx_seq_one_letter_code
_entity_poly.pdbx_strand_id
1 'polypeptide(L)'
;LALTRRLAAAQAGYFLLAATILSFSGLRSEAATSSSACEDPAGIAILSSPIGPWKGAPLRVLFTAEKPIDGELALIAPDGSIAAKSAGRYGGPPYFWIAEVASPTVGTWRAALTRNGVGGECGTIAREIAVSAQKPPGPRSTSGSVWPIRNTWSRATENLFSAWIEKLFDAPLDTEPSWKGWHEVLRDQSRNLLFNYLGVGEDSVTINLRPDCADFAYFLRAYFAFKMGLPFGYSNCSRGGKCYQWFNIEHPEATRP
;
A
#
# COMPACT_ATOMS: atom_id res chain seq x y z
N LEU A 1 61.13 -0.96 40.60
CA LEU A 1 61.70 -0.12 41.67
C LEU A 1 60.74 1.04 41.94
N ALA A 2 60.05 0.93 43.02
CA ALA A 2 60.00 1.69 44.27
C ALA A 2 59.35 3.06 44.13
N LEU A 3 58.15 3.19 44.69
CA LEU A 3 57.78 3.70 46.03
C LEU A 3 58.11 5.17 46.25
N THR A 4 57.12 5.99 46.51
CA THR A 4 56.68 6.51 47.82
C THR A 4 55.66 7.62 47.70
N ARG A 5 54.52 7.45 48.30
CA ARG A 5 53.77 8.17 49.28
C ARG A 5 54.24 9.61 49.62
N ARG A 6 53.28 10.56 49.67
CA ARG A 6 52.93 11.32 50.88
C ARG A 6 51.63 12.15 50.74
N LEU A 7 50.85 12.07 51.81
CA LEU A 7 49.68 12.81 52.22
C LEU A 7 50.01 14.27 52.64
N ALA A 8 49.04 15.17 52.51
CA ALA A 8 48.57 16.14 53.54
C ALA A 8 47.60 17.13 52.87
N ALA A 9 46.37 17.13 53.26
CA ALA A 9 45.69 17.90 54.28
C ALA A 9 45.22 19.31 53.81
N ALA A 10 43.92 19.40 53.74
CA ALA A 10 42.94 20.39 54.17
C ALA A 10 43.24 21.89 54.04
N GLN A 11 42.30 22.59 53.37
CA GLN A 11 41.68 23.79 53.95
C GLN A 11 40.34 24.12 53.25
N ALA A 12 39.35 24.41 54.11
CA ALA A 12 38.01 24.81 53.71
C ALA A 12 37.98 26.27 53.27
N GLY A 13 37.23 26.53 52.19
CA GLY A 13 36.87 27.86 51.74
C GLY A 13 35.44 27.87 51.25
N TYR A 14 34.55 28.40 52.07
CA TYR A 14 33.15 28.67 51.72
C TYR A 14 33.13 29.82 50.69
N PHE A 15 32.66 29.54 49.48
CA PHE A 15 32.18 30.56 48.57
C PHE A 15 30.72 30.27 48.25
N LEU A 16 29.86 31.12 48.80
CA LEU A 16 28.48 31.27 48.38
C LEU A 16 28.47 31.77 46.93
N LEU A 17 28.05 30.94 45.99
CA LEU A 17 27.68 31.37 44.66
C LEU A 17 26.17 31.21 44.53
N ALA A 18 25.51 32.35 44.41
CA ALA A 18 24.10 32.45 44.10
C ALA A 18 23.82 31.83 42.70
N ALA A 19 23.10 30.71 42.67
CA ALA A 19 22.61 30.10 41.46
C ALA A 19 21.36 30.85 40.97
N THR A 20 21.53 31.72 39.99
CA THR A 20 20.42 32.24 39.17
C THR A 20 19.88 31.12 38.32
N ILE A 21 18.71 30.61 38.70
CA ILE A 21 17.94 29.65 37.91
C ILE A 21 17.32 30.44 36.71
N LEU A 22 17.95 30.37 35.55
CA LEU A 22 17.31 30.74 34.30
C LEU A 22 16.32 29.63 33.97
N SER A 23 15.03 29.90 34.21
CA SER A 23 13.94 29.09 33.74
C SER A 23 13.88 29.21 32.18
N PHE A 24 14.52 28.30 31.50
CA PHE A 24 14.26 28.09 30.06
C PHE A 24 12.86 27.48 29.94
N SER A 25 11.87 28.32 29.70
CA SER A 25 10.58 27.91 29.21
C SER A 25 10.79 27.37 27.78
N GLY A 26 11.07 26.07 27.69
CA GLY A 26 11.08 25.37 26.44
C GLY A 26 9.67 25.47 25.82
N LEU A 27 9.53 26.29 24.77
CA LEU A 27 8.43 26.20 23.83
C LEU A 27 8.47 24.79 23.24
N ARG A 28 7.70 23.88 23.85
CA ARG A 28 7.33 22.64 23.19
C ARG A 28 6.49 23.06 21.98
N SER A 29 7.10 23.02 20.82
CA SER A 29 6.37 22.96 19.56
C SER A 29 5.56 21.66 19.61
N GLU A 30 4.31 21.77 20.03
CA GLU A 30 3.32 20.73 19.74
C GLU A 30 3.19 20.69 18.23
N ALA A 31 3.90 19.74 17.62
CA ALA A 31 3.58 19.32 16.26
C ALA A 31 2.11 18.90 16.28
N ALA A 32 1.27 19.71 15.66
CA ALA A 32 -0.14 19.47 15.54
C ALA A 32 -0.36 18.12 14.87
N THR A 33 -0.69 17.10 15.66
CA THR A 33 -1.29 15.86 15.25
C THR A 33 -2.76 16.14 14.94
N SER A 34 -3.01 16.85 13.84
CA SER A 34 -4.35 17.12 13.34
C SER A 34 -4.63 16.24 12.12
N SER A 35 -4.99 14.97 12.32
CA SER A 35 -5.57 14.20 11.23
C SER A 35 -6.51 13.05 11.64
N SER A 36 -6.79 12.84 12.92
CA SER A 36 -7.52 11.65 13.36
C SER A 36 -9.01 11.84 13.62
N ALA A 37 -9.55 13.05 13.49
CA ALA A 37 -10.96 13.31 13.81
C ALA A 37 -11.94 13.07 12.64
N CYS A 38 -11.44 12.94 11.41
CA CYS A 38 -12.28 13.01 10.22
C CYS A 38 -12.77 11.66 9.69
N GLU A 39 -11.97 10.62 9.85
CA GLU A 39 -12.27 9.26 9.36
C GLU A 39 -11.43 8.24 10.12
N ASP A 40 -11.94 7.01 10.23
CA ASP A 40 -11.14 5.88 10.69
C ASP A 40 -10.05 5.57 9.65
N PRO A 41 -8.77 5.83 9.93
CA PRO A 41 -7.69 5.61 8.97
C PRO A 41 -7.57 4.15 8.53
N ALA A 42 -8.04 3.20 9.36
CA ALA A 42 -8.05 1.79 9.03
C ALA A 42 -9.08 1.42 7.96
N GLY A 43 -10.11 2.25 7.80
CA GLY A 43 -11.15 2.06 6.79
C GLY A 43 -10.81 2.66 5.43
N ILE A 44 -9.69 3.37 5.31
CA ILE A 44 -9.28 4.05 4.07
C ILE A 44 -7.97 3.47 3.56
N ALA A 45 -7.91 3.18 2.26
CA ALA A 45 -6.67 2.79 1.60
C ALA A 45 -6.53 3.43 0.23
N ILE A 46 -5.28 3.74 -0.14
CA ILE A 46 -4.93 4.30 -1.44
C ILE A 46 -3.81 3.48 -2.03
N LEU A 47 -4.02 2.99 -3.25
CA LEU A 47 -3.06 2.24 -4.04
C LEU A 47 -2.70 3.04 -5.29
N SER A 48 -1.42 3.30 -5.50
CA SER A 48 -0.89 3.76 -6.78
C SER A 48 -0.28 2.59 -7.55
N SER A 49 -0.56 2.47 -8.83
CA SER A 49 -0.01 1.47 -9.72
C SER A 49 0.66 2.15 -10.91
N PRO A 50 1.92 1.80 -11.24
CA PRO A 50 2.78 0.80 -10.58
C PRO A 50 3.27 1.24 -9.19
N ILE A 51 3.90 0.31 -8.45
CA ILE A 51 4.43 0.56 -7.09
C ILE A 51 5.47 1.69 -7.04
N GLY A 52 6.23 1.85 -8.12
CA GLY A 52 7.16 2.95 -8.34
C GLY A 52 6.79 3.65 -9.65
N PRO A 53 5.88 4.62 -9.64
CA PRO A 53 5.45 5.29 -10.86
C PRO A 53 6.60 6.01 -11.58
N TRP A 54 6.60 5.97 -12.90
CA TRP A 54 7.54 6.69 -13.75
C TRP A 54 6.84 7.20 -15.02
N LYS A 55 7.42 8.19 -15.69
CA LYS A 55 6.84 8.83 -16.88
C LYS A 55 6.55 7.90 -18.06
N GLY A 56 7.09 6.69 -18.06
CA GLY A 56 6.93 5.69 -19.13
C GLY A 56 5.85 4.65 -18.88
N ALA A 57 5.04 4.83 -17.82
CA ALA A 57 3.91 3.95 -17.52
C ALA A 57 2.71 4.78 -17.05
N PRO A 58 1.48 4.30 -17.28
CA PRO A 58 0.30 4.96 -16.74
C PRO A 58 0.35 5.05 -15.21
N LEU A 59 -0.08 6.18 -14.66
CA LEU A 59 -0.34 6.32 -13.22
C LEU A 59 -1.81 6.02 -12.97
N ARG A 60 -2.08 4.91 -12.31
CA ARG A 60 -3.42 4.51 -11.86
C ARG A 60 -3.52 4.66 -10.36
N VAL A 61 -4.64 5.15 -9.89
CA VAL A 61 -4.90 5.27 -8.45
C VAL A 61 -6.24 4.63 -8.13
N LEU A 62 -6.22 3.70 -7.19
CA LEU A 62 -7.39 3.12 -6.55
C LEU A 62 -7.48 3.70 -5.13
N PHE A 63 -8.61 4.31 -4.83
CA PHE A 63 -8.96 4.81 -3.50
C PHE A 63 -10.10 3.97 -2.95
N THR A 64 -10.01 3.48 -1.72
CA THR A 64 -11.07 2.71 -1.06
C THR A 64 -11.49 3.32 0.26
N ALA A 65 -12.78 3.19 0.59
CA ALA A 65 -13.35 3.57 1.87
C ALA A 65 -14.42 2.56 2.31
N GLU A 66 -14.46 2.22 3.59
CA GLU A 66 -15.48 1.31 4.13
C GLU A 66 -16.85 1.96 4.27
N LYS A 67 -16.86 3.25 4.58
CA LYS A 67 -18.08 4.03 4.67
C LYS A 67 -18.41 4.70 3.35
N PRO A 68 -19.70 4.86 3.03
CA PRO A 68 -20.10 5.58 1.83
C PRO A 68 -19.65 7.05 1.97
N ILE A 69 -18.72 7.45 1.12
CA ILE A 69 -18.28 8.84 0.96
C ILE A 69 -18.93 9.34 -0.34
N ASP A 70 -19.50 10.52 -0.31
CA ASP A 70 -19.89 11.22 -1.51
C ASP A 70 -18.80 12.22 -1.89
N GLY A 71 -18.15 12.01 -3.03
CA GLY A 71 -16.97 12.80 -3.40
C GLY A 71 -16.39 12.47 -4.76
N GLU A 72 -15.38 13.25 -5.15
CA GLU A 72 -14.66 13.13 -6.41
C GLU A 72 -13.17 12.88 -6.16
N LEU A 73 -12.61 11.84 -6.79
CA LEU A 73 -11.17 11.60 -6.82
C LEU A 73 -10.54 12.43 -7.95
N ALA A 74 -9.52 13.22 -7.63
CA ALA A 74 -8.72 13.96 -8.59
C ALA A 74 -7.25 13.53 -8.54
N LEU A 75 -6.61 13.44 -9.71
CA LEU A 75 -5.16 13.35 -9.84
C LEU A 75 -4.62 14.72 -10.28
N ILE A 76 -3.85 15.33 -9.39
CA ILE A 76 -3.30 16.68 -9.55
C ILE A 76 -1.83 16.53 -9.91
N ALA A 77 -1.46 17.11 -11.03
CA ALA A 77 -0.10 17.10 -11.55
C ALA A 77 0.85 18.01 -10.74
N PRO A 78 2.18 17.86 -10.89
CA PRO A 78 3.17 18.69 -10.18
C PRO A 78 3.03 20.20 -10.40
N ASP A 79 2.44 20.63 -11.52
CA ASP A 79 2.16 22.03 -11.82
C ASP A 79 0.84 22.56 -11.20
N GLY A 80 0.16 21.71 -10.44
CA GLY A 80 -1.12 22.01 -9.81
C GLY A 80 -2.35 21.81 -10.70
N SER A 81 -2.19 21.45 -11.97
CA SER A 81 -3.32 21.16 -12.86
C SER A 81 -3.99 19.83 -12.52
N ILE A 82 -5.30 19.76 -12.74
CA ILE A 82 -6.05 18.51 -12.57
C ILE A 82 -5.97 17.73 -13.88
N ALA A 83 -5.23 16.62 -13.86
CA ALA A 83 -5.00 15.78 -15.04
C ALA A 83 -6.08 14.72 -15.24
N ALA A 84 -6.71 14.25 -14.18
CA ALA A 84 -7.80 13.27 -14.24
C ALA A 84 -8.73 13.42 -13.05
N LYS A 85 -10.00 13.10 -13.25
CA LYS A 85 -11.06 13.11 -12.23
C LYS A 85 -11.94 11.87 -12.35
N SER A 86 -12.49 11.42 -11.23
CA SER A 86 -13.47 10.36 -11.16
C SER A 86 -14.50 10.67 -10.09
N ALA A 87 -15.72 11.00 -10.50
CA ALA A 87 -16.87 11.14 -9.59
C ALA A 87 -17.60 9.80 -9.40
N GLY A 88 -17.31 8.79 -10.23
CA GLY A 88 -17.91 7.46 -10.14
C GLY A 88 -17.43 6.74 -8.89
N ARG A 89 -18.34 6.50 -7.95
CA ARG A 89 -18.15 5.63 -6.81
C ARG A 89 -18.65 4.24 -7.18
N TYR A 90 -17.80 3.25 -6.99
CA TYR A 90 -18.09 1.84 -7.27
C TYR A 90 -18.19 1.04 -5.98
N GLY A 91 -18.77 -0.15 -6.06
CA GLY A 91 -18.81 -1.14 -5.01
C GLY A 91 -19.58 -0.74 -3.76
N GLY A 92 -19.26 -1.44 -2.69
CA GLY A 92 -19.62 -1.05 -1.35
C GLY A 92 -20.28 -2.08 -0.45
N PRO A 93 -19.74 -2.26 0.79
CA PRO A 93 -18.37 -1.97 1.23
C PRO A 93 -17.34 -3.00 0.74
N PRO A 94 -16.12 -2.59 0.41
CA PRO A 94 -15.62 -1.23 0.37
C PRO A 94 -16.13 -0.45 -0.85
N TYR A 95 -16.35 0.84 -0.67
CA TYR A 95 -16.60 1.77 -1.77
C TYR A 95 -15.26 2.18 -2.38
N PHE A 96 -15.21 2.41 -3.70
CA PHE A 96 -13.95 2.78 -4.32
C PHE A 96 -14.09 3.73 -5.50
N TRP A 97 -13.00 4.42 -5.80
CA TRP A 97 -12.81 5.33 -6.93
C TRP A 97 -11.54 4.95 -7.67
N ILE A 98 -11.54 5.13 -8.97
CA ILE A 98 -10.38 4.88 -9.83
C ILE A 98 -10.15 6.10 -10.70
N ALA A 99 -8.90 6.54 -10.79
CA ALA A 99 -8.47 7.54 -11.75
C ALA A 99 -7.14 7.13 -12.38
N GLU A 100 -6.95 7.47 -13.66
CA GLU A 100 -5.77 7.12 -14.44
C GLU A 100 -5.28 8.31 -15.26
N VAL A 101 -3.94 8.45 -15.33
CA VAL A 101 -3.24 9.34 -16.25
C VAL A 101 -2.31 8.47 -17.10
N ALA A 102 -2.57 8.41 -18.40
CA ALA A 102 -1.84 7.53 -19.32
C ALA A 102 -0.35 7.88 -19.45
N SER A 103 0.00 9.17 -19.35
CA SER A 103 1.38 9.66 -19.51
C SER A 103 1.69 10.69 -18.44
N PRO A 104 1.99 10.26 -17.20
CA PRO A 104 2.27 11.19 -16.12
C PRO A 104 3.60 11.90 -16.31
N THR A 105 3.66 13.20 -15.99
CA THR A 105 4.90 13.98 -15.92
C THR A 105 5.70 13.63 -14.68
N VAL A 106 7.01 13.86 -14.74
CA VAL A 106 7.91 13.69 -13.58
C VAL A 106 7.60 14.71 -12.49
N GLY A 107 7.61 14.28 -11.24
CA GLY A 107 7.42 15.14 -10.08
C GLY A 107 6.47 14.52 -9.05
N THR A 108 6.08 15.33 -8.09
CA THR A 108 5.15 14.94 -7.02
C THR A 108 3.71 15.19 -7.48
N TRP A 109 2.98 14.12 -7.65
CA TRP A 109 1.55 14.11 -7.92
C TRP A 109 0.77 14.05 -6.62
N ARG A 110 -0.47 14.50 -6.64
CA ARG A 110 -1.38 14.42 -5.50
C ARG A 110 -2.67 13.72 -5.92
N ALA A 111 -2.96 12.58 -5.31
CA ALA A 111 -4.27 11.95 -5.40
C ALA A 111 -5.13 12.48 -4.26
N ALA A 112 -6.27 13.09 -4.58
CA ALA A 112 -7.14 13.75 -3.60
C ALA A 112 -8.60 13.36 -3.81
N LEU A 113 -9.25 12.79 -2.79
CA LEU A 113 -10.69 12.58 -2.73
C LEU A 113 -11.32 13.75 -1.99
N THR A 114 -12.03 14.61 -2.71
CA THR A 114 -12.76 15.74 -2.15
C THR A 114 -14.19 15.31 -1.85
N ARG A 115 -14.65 15.51 -0.62
CA ARG A 115 -15.98 15.13 -0.15
C ARG A 115 -16.98 16.24 -0.41
N ASN A 116 -18.13 15.87 -0.95
CA ASN A 116 -19.21 16.81 -1.17
C ASN A 116 -19.85 17.23 0.16
N GLY A 117 -20.09 18.52 0.34
CA GLY A 117 -20.76 19.06 1.51
C GLY A 117 -19.95 19.04 2.82
N VAL A 118 -18.69 18.62 2.79
CA VAL A 118 -17.80 18.62 3.97
C VAL A 118 -16.71 19.66 3.77
N GLY A 119 -16.69 20.69 4.63
CA GLY A 119 -15.67 21.73 4.61
C GLY A 119 -14.51 21.46 5.58
N GLY A 120 -13.51 22.38 5.56
CA GLY A 120 -12.35 22.33 6.45
C GLY A 120 -11.39 21.17 6.17
N GLU A 121 -10.60 20.79 7.18
CA GLU A 121 -9.58 19.74 7.05
C GLU A 121 -10.14 18.36 6.69
N CYS A 122 -11.40 18.10 7.04
CA CYS A 122 -12.09 16.85 6.71
C CYS A 122 -12.66 16.80 5.29
N GLY A 123 -12.63 17.89 4.56
CA GLY A 123 -13.19 17.96 3.21
C GLY A 123 -12.41 17.22 2.14
N THR A 124 -11.11 16.94 2.37
CA THR A 124 -10.25 16.29 1.37
C THR A 124 -9.31 15.29 2.03
N ILE A 125 -9.28 14.08 1.49
CA ILE A 125 -8.31 13.04 1.86
C ILE A 125 -7.32 12.92 0.72
N ALA A 126 -6.03 13.13 0.98
CA ALA A 126 -5.04 13.18 -0.09
C ALA A 126 -3.78 12.36 0.22
N ARG A 127 -3.10 11.92 -0.85
CA ARG A 127 -1.80 11.26 -0.81
C ARG A 127 -0.91 11.80 -1.91
N GLU A 128 0.36 12.04 -1.57
CA GLU A 128 1.40 12.36 -2.54
C GLU A 128 1.96 11.10 -3.18
N ILE A 129 2.27 11.18 -4.47
CA ILE A 129 2.79 10.10 -5.29
C ILE A 129 3.95 10.64 -6.12
N ALA A 130 5.15 10.15 -5.87
CA ALA A 130 6.32 10.55 -6.64
C ALA A 130 6.38 9.80 -7.98
N VAL A 131 6.43 10.53 -9.09
CA VAL A 131 6.63 9.98 -10.44
C VAL A 131 8.07 10.25 -10.87
N SER A 132 8.81 9.18 -11.12
CA SER A 132 10.22 9.24 -11.48
C SER A 132 10.47 9.47 -12.97
N ALA A 133 11.63 10.04 -13.33
CA ALA A 133 12.03 10.18 -14.72
C ALA A 133 12.38 8.83 -15.38
N GLN A 134 12.90 7.91 -14.59
CA GLN A 134 13.34 6.59 -15.04
C GLN A 134 12.55 5.50 -14.33
N LYS A 135 12.43 4.36 -14.98
CA LYS A 135 11.82 3.16 -14.41
C LYS A 135 12.62 2.72 -13.17
N PRO A 136 11.97 2.62 -12.00
CA PRO A 136 12.64 2.14 -10.80
C PRO A 136 13.05 0.67 -10.94
N PRO A 137 14.10 0.23 -10.23
CA PRO A 137 14.40 -1.19 -10.13
C PRO A 137 13.22 -1.91 -9.44
N GLY A 138 12.87 -3.07 -9.97
CA GLY A 138 11.84 -3.92 -9.35
C GLY A 138 12.25 -4.36 -7.93
N PRO A 139 11.29 -4.78 -7.12
CA PRO A 139 11.58 -5.29 -5.79
C PRO A 139 12.47 -6.53 -5.88
N ARG A 140 13.47 -6.58 -5.01
CA ARG A 140 14.39 -7.73 -4.92
C ARG A 140 13.87 -8.70 -3.88
N SER A 141 13.94 -10.00 -4.17
CA SER A 141 13.69 -11.04 -3.18
C SER A 141 14.83 -11.07 -2.17
N THR A 142 14.48 -11.15 -0.88
CA THR A 142 15.41 -11.52 0.17
C THR A 142 15.54 -13.05 0.19
N SER A 143 16.71 -13.57 0.60
CA SER A 143 16.94 -15.01 0.61
C SER A 143 15.87 -15.75 1.42
N GLY A 144 15.30 -16.82 0.85
CA GLY A 144 14.37 -17.74 1.52
C GLY A 144 12.90 -17.56 1.17
N SER A 145 12.45 -16.44 0.63
CA SER A 145 11.05 -16.29 0.22
C SER A 145 10.88 -16.30 -1.31
N VAL A 146 9.73 -16.76 -1.80
CA VAL A 146 9.39 -16.78 -3.24
C VAL A 146 9.23 -15.37 -3.79
N TRP A 147 8.72 -14.44 -2.99
CA TRP A 147 8.71 -13.00 -3.26
C TRP A 147 9.03 -12.21 -1.99
N PRO A 148 9.51 -10.96 -2.10
CA PRO A 148 9.81 -10.13 -0.92
C PRO A 148 8.53 -9.74 -0.20
N ILE A 149 8.43 -10.09 1.09
CA ILE A 149 7.34 -9.65 1.97
C ILE A 149 7.68 -8.25 2.46
N ARG A 150 6.79 -7.30 2.21
CA ARG A 150 6.95 -5.88 2.52
C ARG A 150 5.77 -5.31 3.29
N ASN A 151 4.65 -6.01 3.27
CA ASN A 151 3.39 -5.60 3.86
C ASN A 151 2.77 -6.74 4.65
N THR A 152 1.79 -6.41 5.47
CA THR A 152 0.97 -7.36 6.22
C THR A 152 -0.49 -7.24 5.81
N TRP A 153 -1.25 -8.32 5.96
CA TRP A 153 -2.69 -8.26 5.80
C TRP A 153 -3.28 -7.37 6.88
N SER A 154 -4.07 -6.43 6.46
CA SER A 154 -4.79 -5.47 7.29
C SER A 154 -6.14 -5.20 6.66
N ARG A 155 -7.01 -4.54 7.40
CA ARG A 155 -8.30 -4.09 6.90
C ARG A 155 -8.16 -3.24 5.62
N ALA A 156 -7.18 -2.35 5.58
CA ALA A 156 -6.88 -1.54 4.41
C ALA A 156 -6.47 -2.39 3.19
N THR A 157 -5.60 -3.40 3.37
CA THR A 157 -5.21 -4.29 2.28
C THR A 157 -6.33 -5.22 1.83
N GLU A 158 -7.22 -5.65 2.74
CA GLU A 158 -8.43 -6.40 2.39
C GLU A 158 -9.41 -5.56 1.55
N ASN A 159 -9.58 -4.30 1.89
CA ASN A 159 -10.40 -3.37 1.11
C ASN A 159 -9.84 -3.17 -0.30
N LEU A 160 -8.53 -3.02 -0.43
CA LEU A 160 -7.88 -2.94 -1.73
C LEU A 160 -8.03 -4.24 -2.53
N PHE A 161 -7.92 -5.40 -1.88
CA PHE A 161 -8.15 -6.70 -2.52
C PHE A 161 -9.58 -6.81 -3.05
N SER A 162 -10.57 -6.50 -2.23
CA SER A 162 -11.99 -6.56 -2.61
C SER A 162 -12.32 -5.63 -3.78
N ALA A 163 -11.86 -4.37 -3.72
CA ALA A 163 -12.06 -3.41 -4.79
C ALA A 163 -11.35 -3.81 -6.09
N TRP A 164 -10.14 -4.39 -6.00
CA TRP A 164 -9.42 -4.91 -7.15
C TRP A 164 -10.17 -6.08 -7.80
N ILE A 165 -10.71 -7.03 -7.02
CA ILE A 165 -11.52 -8.14 -7.51
C ILE A 165 -12.76 -7.61 -8.25
N GLU A 166 -13.48 -6.69 -7.64
CA GLU A 166 -14.68 -6.11 -8.24
C GLU A 166 -14.35 -5.44 -9.57
N LYS A 167 -13.30 -4.62 -9.61
CA LYS A 167 -12.85 -3.99 -10.86
C LYS A 167 -12.38 -5.00 -11.91
N LEU A 168 -11.70 -6.07 -11.50
CA LEU A 168 -11.19 -7.09 -12.41
C LEU A 168 -12.32 -7.80 -13.17
N PHE A 169 -13.45 -8.05 -12.50
CA PHE A 169 -14.61 -8.76 -13.05
C PHE A 169 -15.80 -7.85 -13.35
N ASP A 170 -15.63 -6.52 -13.23
CA ASP A 170 -16.68 -5.57 -13.55
C ASP A 170 -17.19 -5.78 -14.98
N ALA A 171 -18.51 -5.91 -15.11
CA ALA A 171 -19.19 -6.08 -16.38
C ALA A 171 -20.65 -5.60 -16.27
N PRO A 172 -21.23 -5.12 -17.37
CA PRO A 172 -22.67 -4.85 -17.42
C PRO A 172 -23.50 -6.08 -17.04
N LEU A 173 -24.60 -5.89 -16.31
CA LEU A 173 -25.43 -6.98 -15.80
C LEU A 173 -26.08 -7.83 -16.91
N ASP A 174 -26.17 -7.30 -18.12
CA ASP A 174 -26.73 -7.96 -19.29
C ASP A 174 -25.66 -8.67 -20.14
N THR A 175 -24.42 -8.78 -19.66
CA THR A 175 -23.33 -9.45 -20.34
C THR A 175 -22.83 -10.66 -19.57
N GLU A 176 -22.34 -11.66 -20.29
CA GLU A 176 -21.73 -12.86 -19.72
C GLU A 176 -20.26 -12.93 -20.14
N PRO A 177 -19.36 -12.15 -19.51
CA PRO A 177 -17.96 -12.17 -19.88
C PRO A 177 -17.35 -13.55 -19.59
N SER A 178 -16.60 -14.08 -20.55
CA SER A 178 -15.88 -15.32 -20.38
C SER A 178 -14.45 -15.22 -20.90
N TRP A 179 -13.54 -15.98 -20.29
CA TRP A 179 -12.13 -16.01 -20.66
C TRP A 179 -11.68 -17.47 -20.81
N LYS A 180 -10.83 -17.74 -21.80
CA LYS A 180 -10.27 -19.09 -22.02
C LYS A 180 -9.31 -19.53 -20.92
N GLY A 181 -8.84 -18.59 -20.13
CA GLY A 181 -7.99 -18.84 -18.99
C GLY A 181 -7.74 -17.57 -18.18
N TRP A 182 -7.31 -17.77 -16.98
CA TRP A 182 -6.99 -16.74 -16.00
C TRP A 182 -6.03 -15.65 -16.51
N HIS A 183 -5.03 -16.05 -17.29
CA HIS A 183 -4.05 -15.16 -17.87
C HIS A 183 -4.65 -14.12 -18.84
N GLU A 184 -5.81 -14.36 -19.42
CA GLU A 184 -6.47 -13.39 -20.30
C GLU A 184 -7.00 -12.21 -19.49
N VAL A 185 -7.72 -12.47 -18.39
CA VAL A 185 -8.24 -11.39 -17.55
C VAL A 185 -7.13 -10.64 -16.82
N LEU A 186 -6.07 -11.34 -16.38
CA LEU A 186 -4.93 -10.70 -15.71
C LEU A 186 -4.11 -9.80 -16.64
N ARG A 187 -4.12 -10.04 -17.94
CA ARG A 187 -3.42 -9.20 -18.94
C ARG A 187 -4.27 -8.08 -19.52
N ASP A 188 -5.55 -8.08 -19.21
CA ASP A 188 -6.43 -6.97 -19.60
C ASP A 188 -6.12 -5.74 -18.73
N GLN A 189 -5.39 -4.78 -19.30
CA GLN A 189 -4.96 -3.57 -18.60
C GLN A 189 -6.13 -2.66 -18.21
N SER A 190 -7.26 -2.76 -18.90
CA SER A 190 -8.46 -1.99 -18.57
C SER A 190 -9.17 -2.51 -17.34
N ARG A 191 -8.96 -3.78 -17.00
CA ARG A 191 -9.55 -4.47 -15.85
C ARG A 191 -8.58 -4.61 -14.71
N ASN A 192 -7.35 -5.05 -15.00
CA ASN A 192 -6.35 -5.36 -13.98
C ASN A 192 -5.53 -4.12 -13.59
N LEU A 193 -5.92 -3.45 -12.50
CA LEU A 193 -5.18 -2.32 -11.93
C LEU A 193 -3.75 -2.70 -11.48
N LEU A 194 -3.50 -4.00 -11.25
CA LEU A 194 -2.19 -4.50 -10.84
C LEU A 194 -1.35 -5.04 -12.01
N PHE A 195 -1.80 -4.83 -13.26
CA PHE A 195 -1.01 -5.20 -14.42
C PHE A 195 0.34 -4.46 -14.42
N ASN A 196 1.44 -5.22 -14.46
CA ASN A 196 2.81 -4.71 -14.35
C ASN A 196 3.05 -3.80 -13.12
N TYR A 197 2.37 -4.07 -12.03
CA TYR A 197 2.45 -3.29 -10.79
C TYR A 197 3.88 -3.18 -10.24
N LEU A 198 4.65 -4.29 -10.32
CA LEU A 198 6.04 -4.32 -9.85
C LEU A 198 7.02 -3.65 -10.84
N GLY A 199 6.57 -3.36 -12.04
CA GLY A 199 7.36 -2.69 -13.07
C GLY A 199 8.45 -3.56 -13.70
N VAL A 200 8.44 -4.86 -13.54
CA VAL A 200 9.45 -5.80 -14.08
C VAL A 200 8.96 -6.61 -15.27
N GLY A 201 7.75 -6.33 -15.75
CA GLY A 201 7.13 -7.10 -16.86
C GLY A 201 6.61 -8.46 -16.38
N GLU A 202 6.27 -8.57 -15.13
CA GLU A 202 5.89 -9.82 -14.46
C GLU A 202 4.61 -10.46 -15.01
N ASP A 203 3.74 -9.67 -15.64
CA ASP A 203 2.52 -10.20 -16.27
C ASP A 203 2.71 -10.54 -17.75
N SER A 204 3.92 -10.32 -18.28
CA SER A 204 4.25 -10.65 -19.69
C SER A 204 4.68 -12.11 -19.87
N VAL A 205 4.89 -12.83 -18.77
CA VAL A 205 5.27 -14.25 -18.80
C VAL A 205 4.11 -15.07 -19.34
N THR A 206 4.40 -15.93 -20.31
CA THR A 206 3.40 -16.80 -20.93
C THR A 206 3.06 -17.98 -20.03
N ILE A 207 2.28 -17.75 -18.99
CA ILE A 207 1.73 -18.81 -18.15
C ILE A 207 0.28 -19.02 -18.56
N ASN A 208 -0.06 -20.26 -18.91
CA ASN A 208 -1.43 -20.64 -19.25
C ASN A 208 -2.08 -21.24 -18.01
N LEU A 209 -2.79 -20.42 -17.23
CA LEU A 209 -3.45 -20.82 -15.99
C LEU A 209 -4.94 -21.08 -16.26
N ARG A 210 -5.38 -22.27 -15.93
CA ARG A 210 -6.78 -22.70 -16.01
C ARG A 210 -7.20 -23.36 -14.68
N PRO A 211 -7.32 -22.56 -13.61
CA PRO A 211 -7.75 -23.09 -12.33
C PRO A 211 -9.19 -23.56 -12.41
N ASP A 212 -9.53 -24.57 -11.63
CA ASP A 212 -10.92 -24.91 -11.39
C ASP A 212 -11.57 -23.91 -10.39
N CYS A 213 -12.84 -24.11 -10.08
CA CYS A 213 -13.57 -23.21 -9.20
C CYS A 213 -13.02 -23.19 -7.77
N ALA A 214 -12.40 -24.28 -7.30
CA ALA A 214 -11.82 -24.36 -5.98
C ALA A 214 -10.47 -23.63 -5.92
N ASP A 215 -9.65 -23.79 -6.95
CA ASP A 215 -8.34 -23.16 -7.04
C ASP A 215 -8.42 -21.66 -7.32
N PHE A 216 -9.50 -21.19 -7.94
CA PHE A 216 -9.64 -19.84 -8.43
C PHE A 216 -9.46 -18.78 -7.35
N ALA A 217 -10.10 -18.94 -6.21
CA ALA A 217 -9.99 -18.00 -5.09
C ALA A 217 -8.57 -17.93 -4.50
N TYR A 218 -7.88 -19.08 -4.45
CA TYR A 218 -6.48 -19.13 -3.99
C TYR A 218 -5.54 -18.41 -4.96
N PHE A 219 -5.72 -18.58 -6.27
CA PHE A 219 -4.92 -17.87 -7.26
C PHE A 219 -5.12 -16.36 -7.22
N LEU A 220 -6.36 -15.88 -7.06
CA LEU A 220 -6.64 -14.45 -6.88
C LEU A 220 -5.90 -13.88 -5.67
N ARG A 221 -6.01 -14.59 -4.55
CA ARG A 221 -5.38 -14.18 -3.30
C ARG A 221 -3.85 -14.20 -3.42
N ALA A 222 -3.28 -15.26 -4.01
CA ALA A 222 -1.84 -15.38 -4.24
C ALA A 222 -1.30 -14.30 -5.17
N TYR A 223 -2.00 -14.02 -6.29
CA TYR A 223 -1.59 -12.97 -7.21
C TYR A 223 -1.57 -11.60 -6.55
N PHE A 224 -2.63 -11.25 -5.83
CA PHE A 224 -2.68 -9.99 -5.09
C PHE A 224 -1.57 -9.93 -4.02
N ALA A 225 -1.37 -11.00 -3.26
CA ALA A 225 -0.32 -11.08 -2.25
C ALA A 225 1.07 -10.90 -2.87
N PHE A 226 1.35 -11.55 -3.99
CA PHE A 226 2.59 -11.38 -4.76
C PHE A 226 2.81 -9.92 -5.16
N LYS A 227 1.81 -9.29 -5.77
CA LYS A 227 1.89 -7.88 -6.20
C LYS A 227 2.12 -6.93 -5.03
N MET A 228 1.39 -7.12 -3.96
CA MET A 228 1.44 -6.25 -2.79
C MET A 228 2.60 -6.58 -1.83
N GLY A 229 3.32 -7.69 -2.05
CA GLY A 229 4.35 -8.16 -1.11
C GLY A 229 3.77 -8.56 0.24
N LEU A 230 2.65 -9.30 0.23
CA LEU A 230 1.96 -9.81 1.41
C LEU A 230 2.34 -11.28 1.65
N PRO A 231 2.31 -11.77 2.89
CA PRO A 231 2.46 -13.19 3.15
C PRO A 231 1.27 -13.96 2.57
N PHE A 232 1.55 -15.17 2.07
CA PHE A 232 0.53 -16.07 1.56
C PHE A 232 0.88 -17.51 1.90
N GLY A 233 -0.13 -18.28 2.28
CA GLY A 233 -0.04 -19.70 2.50
C GLY A 233 -1.40 -20.35 2.37
N TYR A 234 -1.42 -21.63 2.07
CA TYR A 234 -2.65 -22.43 2.08
C TYR A 234 -2.38 -23.85 2.54
N SER A 235 -3.41 -24.51 3.03
CA SER A 235 -3.36 -25.88 3.47
C SER A 235 -4.31 -26.72 2.64
N ASN A 236 -3.87 -27.91 2.23
CA ASN A 236 -4.75 -28.91 1.66
C ASN A 236 -5.27 -29.81 2.77
N CYS A 237 -6.59 -29.93 2.86
CA CYS A 237 -7.25 -30.77 3.82
C CYS A 237 -8.03 -31.87 3.08
N SER A 238 -7.68 -33.13 3.30
CA SER A 238 -8.51 -34.24 2.82
C SER A 238 -9.84 -34.28 3.58
N ARG A 239 -10.94 -34.65 2.91
CA ARG A 239 -12.26 -34.79 3.53
C ARG A 239 -12.18 -35.78 4.69
N GLY A 240 -12.34 -35.29 5.94
CA GLY A 240 -12.27 -36.09 7.15
C GLY A 240 -10.86 -36.47 7.63
N GLY A 241 -9.81 -35.88 7.03
CA GLY A 241 -8.42 -36.16 7.34
C GLY A 241 -7.64 -34.97 7.93
N LYS A 242 -6.32 -35.20 8.09
CA LYS A 242 -5.41 -34.15 8.53
C LYS A 242 -5.22 -33.10 7.44
N CYS A 243 -5.13 -31.83 7.87
CA CYS A 243 -4.73 -30.74 6.99
C CYS A 243 -3.21 -30.70 6.88
N TYR A 244 -2.70 -30.60 5.66
CA TYR A 244 -1.29 -30.39 5.37
C TYR A 244 -1.10 -29.00 4.80
N GLN A 245 -0.09 -28.27 5.28
CA GLN A 245 0.29 -27.01 4.69
C GLN A 245 1.00 -27.28 3.36
N TRP A 246 0.38 -26.91 2.25
CA TRP A 246 0.91 -27.16 0.92
C TRP A 246 1.87 -26.07 0.45
N PHE A 247 1.64 -24.84 0.87
CA PHE A 247 2.44 -23.71 0.47
C PHE A 247 2.49 -22.66 1.57
N ASN A 248 3.68 -22.21 1.87
CA ASN A 248 3.93 -21.04 2.68
C ASN A 248 5.08 -20.26 2.04
N ILE A 249 4.83 -19.01 1.68
CA ILE A 249 5.83 -18.19 1.01
C ILE A 249 7.02 -17.83 1.88
N GLU A 250 6.82 -17.76 3.19
CA GLU A 250 7.90 -17.50 4.15
C GLU A 250 8.81 -18.71 4.35
N HIS A 251 8.24 -19.91 4.19
CA HIS A 251 8.91 -21.20 4.38
C HIS A 251 8.51 -22.18 3.27
N PRO A 252 8.95 -21.95 2.02
CA PRO A 252 8.56 -22.80 0.89
C PRO A 252 9.06 -24.25 1.03
N GLU A 253 10.11 -24.48 1.81
CA GLU A 253 10.63 -25.81 2.13
C GLU A 253 9.71 -26.61 3.08
N ALA A 254 8.85 -25.93 3.85
CA ALA A 254 7.89 -26.58 4.75
C ALA A 254 6.67 -27.19 4.04
N THR A 255 6.60 -27.06 2.72
CA THR A 255 5.46 -27.50 1.90
C THR A 255 5.51 -28.96 1.47
N ARG A 256 6.50 -29.73 1.93
CA ARG A 256 6.58 -31.16 1.62
C ARG A 256 5.85 -31.98 2.69
N PRO A 257 4.99 -32.95 2.28
CA PRO A 257 4.36 -33.90 3.22
C PRO A 257 5.39 -34.81 3.87
#